data_3c894ff3387377c50341a6ca49a63489
#
_entry.id   3c894ff3387377c50341a6ca49a63489
#
_cell.length_a   1.000
_cell.length_b   1.000
_cell.length_c   1.000
_cell.angle_alpha   90.00
_cell.angle_beta   90.00
_cell.angle_gamma   90.00
#
_symmetry.space_group_name_H-M   'P 1'
#
loop_
_entity.id
_entity.type
_entity.pdbx_description
1 polymer ?
#
loop_
_entity_poly.entity_id
_entity_poly.type
_entity_poly.pdbx_seq_one_letter_code
_entity_poly.pdbx_strand_id
1 'polypeptide(L)'
;MRSSARQVVSVAALLACSAMAVYAQSADSLASRVEKIMSQPEFAHSNFGIEFYDLESGKVLYSLNSEKLFVPASTTKLLTEGTLLAKLGPNYRFHTPIYRTGPIDKHGTLKGNLILVASGDPNLSNRIRPDGTLAFVDEDHSYQGPALPGDPLAVIKELAQQAQAQGIRKIEGNVYIDASLLPDGAREGGTDVVMSSIIVNDNVIDLVGKPGAKAGEPAQLSISPQTSYVRFTNNIKTGSAESKLAFDSDDPSTNPDGTLTIALNGNIPLGLKPQTAAVSVPAPTQFATVVLREAIASAGIQIKPKKDEDAVKDFKRFQKFYQPEYQVAEHVSPPLSEEIKVTLKVSQNLHAGMGPYLLGLLVAKDSKDPLRAGFKVEHEFLIEAKLDLSGASQGDGAGGDWGDLFSPDFICRYLA
;
A
#
# COMPACT_ATOMS: atom_id res chain seq x y z
N MET A 1 -85.90 1.70 15.39
CA MET A 1 -84.67 0.90 15.43
C MET A 1 -83.73 1.22 14.26
N ARG A 2 -83.59 2.47 13.83
CA ARG A 2 -82.63 2.87 12.74
C ARG A 2 -81.60 3.96 13.18
N SER A 3 -81.59 4.29 14.47
CA SER A 3 -80.66 5.36 14.98
C SER A 3 -79.39 4.81 15.65
N SER A 4 -79.40 3.56 16.17
CA SER A 4 -78.24 2.99 16.88
C SER A 4 -77.10 2.46 15.98
N ALA A 5 -77.40 2.08 14.73
CA ALA A 5 -76.39 1.49 13.84
C ALA A 5 -75.45 2.56 13.25
N ARG A 6 -75.89 3.85 13.05
CA ARG A 6 -75.06 4.93 12.56
C ARG A 6 -74.07 5.49 13.58
N GLN A 7 -74.40 5.46 14.87
CA GLN A 7 -73.52 5.89 15.95
C GLN A 7 -72.35 4.93 16.19
N VAL A 8 -72.61 3.61 16.07
CA VAL A 8 -71.63 2.56 16.28
C VAL A 8 -70.58 2.61 15.13
N VAL A 9 -71.00 2.87 13.87
CA VAL A 9 -70.05 2.95 12.72
C VAL A 9 -69.20 4.21 12.81
N SER A 10 -69.69 5.34 13.31
CA SER A 10 -68.93 6.59 13.46
C SER A 10 -67.90 6.50 14.60
N VAL A 11 -68.19 5.79 15.69
CA VAL A 11 -67.21 5.59 16.78
C VAL A 11 -66.15 4.59 16.40
N ALA A 12 -66.48 3.54 15.64
CA ALA A 12 -65.47 2.57 15.13
C ALA A 12 -64.52 3.21 14.10
N ALA A 13 -65.01 4.12 13.22
CA ALA A 13 -64.18 4.84 12.27
C ALA A 13 -63.24 5.85 12.95
N LEU A 14 -63.70 6.53 14.00
CA LEU A 14 -62.88 7.45 14.80
C LEU A 14 -61.82 6.73 15.63
N LEU A 15 -62.12 5.54 16.18
CA LEU A 15 -61.16 4.68 16.88
C LEU A 15 -60.12 4.04 15.93
N ALA A 16 -60.49 3.69 14.70
CA ALA A 16 -59.57 3.19 13.69
C ALA A 16 -58.62 4.29 13.18
N CYS A 17 -59.11 5.54 12.98
CA CYS A 17 -58.26 6.67 12.66
C CYS A 17 -57.35 7.08 13.82
N SER A 18 -57.77 6.96 15.07
CA SER A 18 -56.92 7.24 16.24
C SER A 18 -55.88 6.13 16.44
N ALA A 19 -56.19 4.86 16.15
CA ALA A 19 -55.23 3.76 16.22
C ALA A 19 -54.15 3.85 15.08
N MET A 20 -54.51 4.31 13.89
CA MET A 20 -53.54 4.57 12.84
C MET A 20 -52.64 5.81 13.12
N ALA A 21 -53.14 6.79 13.86
CA ALA A 21 -52.38 7.95 14.28
C ALA A 21 -51.36 7.64 15.40
N VAL A 22 -51.61 6.61 16.21
CA VAL A 22 -50.71 6.20 17.29
C VAL A 22 -49.61 5.25 16.81
N TYR A 23 -49.76 4.61 15.64
CA TYR A 23 -48.68 3.80 15.01
C TYR A 23 -47.79 4.61 14.08
N ALA A 24 -48.10 5.85 13.82
CA ALA A 24 -47.17 6.82 13.26
C ALA A 24 -46.35 7.46 14.40
N GLN A 25 -45.69 6.66 15.24
CA GLN A 25 -44.47 7.13 15.87
C GLN A 25 -43.51 7.39 14.74
N SER A 26 -43.37 8.70 14.42
CA SER A 26 -42.47 9.18 13.36
C SER A 26 -41.08 8.59 13.67
N ALA A 27 -40.69 7.58 12.93
CA ALA A 27 -39.27 7.26 12.88
C ALA A 27 -38.58 8.62 12.57
N ASP A 28 -37.70 9.06 13.47
CA ASP A 28 -36.96 10.31 13.26
C ASP A 28 -36.48 10.33 11.81
N SER A 29 -36.78 11.40 11.08
CA SER A 29 -36.33 11.54 9.69
C SER A 29 -34.80 11.42 9.65
N LEU A 30 -34.24 11.03 8.53
CA LEU A 30 -32.78 10.98 8.36
C LEU A 30 -32.14 12.31 8.79
N ALA A 31 -32.71 13.43 8.37
CA ALA A 31 -32.27 14.77 8.76
C ALA A 31 -32.25 14.97 10.28
N SER A 32 -33.36 14.64 10.96
CA SER A 32 -33.46 14.78 12.42
C SER A 32 -32.44 13.92 13.17
N ARG A 33 -32.16 12.71 12.68
CA ARG A 33 -31.15 11.82 13.27
C ARG A 33 -29.73 12.37 13.09
N VAL A 34 -29.42 12.91 11.90
CA VAL A 34 -28.11 13.54 11.59
C VAL A 34 -27.92 14.77 12.48
N GLU A 35 -28.92 15.67 12.54
CA GLU A 35 -28.88 16.88 13.36
C GLU A 35 -28.68 16.56 14.84
N LYS A 36 -29.35 15.54 15.36
CA LYS A 36 -29.21 15.08 16.75
C LYS A 36 -27.78 14.63 17.05
N ILE A 37 -27.11 13.97 16.11
CA ILE A 37 -25.70 13.56 16.27
C ILE A 37 -24.82 14.81 16.25
N MET A 38 -24.96 15.67 15.26
CA MET A 38 -24.13 16.86 15.09
C MET A 38 -24.26 17.87 16.23
N SER A 39 -25.42 17.90 16.93
CA SER A 39 -25.67 18.77 18.07
C SER A 39 -25.05 18.31 19.39
N GLN A 40 -24.34 17.18 19.41
CA GLN A 40 -23.65 16.70 20.61
C GLN A 40 -22.47 17.61 20.98
N PRO A 41 -22.22 17.85 22.27
CA PRO A 41 -21.22 18.81 22.73
C PRO A 41 -19.81 18.58 22.17
N GLU A 42 -19.41 17.33 21.94
CA GLU A 42 -18.12 16.97 21.36
C GLU A 42 -17.91 17.50 19.94
N PHE A 43 -18.99 17.81 19.22
CA PHE A 43 -18.96 18.34 17.86
C PHE A 43 -19.17 19.86 17.77
N ALA A 44 -19.16 20.59 18.90
CA ALA A 44 -19.46 22.02 18.95
C ALA A 44 -18.55 22.90 18.04
N HIS A 45 -17.36 22.41 17.71
CA HIS A 45 -16.39 23.08 16.85
C HIS A 45 -16.11 22.36 15.53
N SER A 46 -16.92 21.34 15.19
CA SER A 46 -16.76 20.53 13.98
C SER A 46 -17.48 21.15 12.79
N ASN A 47 -16.86 21.03 11.60
CA ASN A 47 -17.51 21.30 10.32
C ASN A 47 -17.92 19.97 9.68
N PHE A 48 -19.15 19.95 9.14
CA PHE A 48 -19.68 18.76 8.49
C PHE A 48 -19.95 19.02 7.01
N GLY A 49 -19.51 18.09 6.16
CA GLY A 49 -19.95 17.94 4.79
C GLY A 49 -20.54 16.55 4.64
N ILE A 50 -21.80 16.44 4.28
CA ILE A 50 -22.53 15.17 4.26
C ILE A 50 -23.42 15.12 3.03
N GLU A 51 -23.41 13.99 2.32
CA GLU A 51 -24.42 13.65 1.34
C GLU A 51 -24.81 12.19 1.47
N PHE A 52 -26.10 11.93 1.46
CA PHE A 52 -26.67 10.58 1.31
C PHE A 52 -27.32 10.50 -0.07
N TYR A 53 -26.77 9.66 -0.91
CA TYR A 53 -27.21 9.45 -2.28
C TYR A 53 -27.77 8.03 -2.45
N ASP A 54 -28.99 7.93 -2.99
CA ASP A 54 -29.61 6.65 -3.30
C ASP A 54 -29.23 6.18 -4.71
N LEU A 55 -28.44 5.13 -4.79
CA LEU A 55 -27.94 4.57 -6.06
C LEU A 55 -29.06 4.02 -6.96
N GLU A 56 -30.16 3.52 -6.37
CA GLU A 56 -31.25 2.93 -7.16
C GLU A 56 -32.12 4.01 -7.82
N SER A 57 -32.49 5.04 -7.07
CA SER A 57 -33.35 6.13 -7.58
C SER A 57 -32.57 7.29 -8.19
N GLY A 58 -31.26 7.37 -7.98
CA GLY A 58 -30.43 8.49 -8.42
C GLY A 58 -30.72 9.80 -7.69
N LYS A 59 -31.24 9.75 -6.43
CA LYS A 59 -31.68 10.94 -5.69
C LYS A 59 -30.84 11.20 -4.45
N VAL A 60 -30.60 12.47 -4.17
CA VAL A 60 -30.06 12.93 -2.90
C VAL A 60 -31.15 12.80 -1.83
N LEU A 61 -30.91 12.02 -0.78
CA LEU A 61 -31.81 11.81 0.35
C LEU A 61 -31.59 12.86 1.45
N TYR A 62 -30.35 13.32 1.61
CA TYR A 62 -29.95 14.34 2.57
C TYR A 62 -28.66 15.00 2.09
N SER A 63 -28.54 16.31 2.28
CA SER A 63 -27.36 17.09 1.88
C SER A 63 -27.11 18.21 2.88
N LEU A 64 -25.85 18.34 3.31
CA LEU A 64 -25.35 19.42 4.15
C LEU A 64 -23.94 19.79 3.69
N ASN A 65 -23.73 21.04 3.23
CA ASN A 65 -22.44 21.52 2.74
C ASN A 65 -21.80 20.59 1.68
N SER A 66 -22.60 19.87 0.89
CA SER A 66 -22.13 18.83 -0.03
C SER A 66 -21.28 19.36 -1.17
N GLU A 67 -21.41 20.66 -1.51
CA GLU A 67 -20.61 21.35 -2.53
C GLU A 67 -19.30 21.94 -1.97
N LYS A 68 -19.09 21.93 -0.65
CA LYS A 68 -17.88 22.46 -0.04
C LYS A 68 -16.76 21.44 -0.06
N LEU A 69 -15.54 21.93 -0.20
CA LEU A 69 -14.34 21.12 -0.20
C LEU A 69 -13.93 20.75 1.24
N PHE A 70 -13.64 19.47 1.45
CA PHE A 70 -13.14 18.90 2.69
C PHE A 70 -11.90 18.06 2.40
N VAL A 71 -11.03 17.92 3.39
CA VAL A 71 -9.87 17.00 3.31
C VAL A 71 -10.39 15.56 3.27
N PRO A 72 -10.19 14.84 2.15
CA PRO A 72 -10.75 13.49 1.96
C PRO A 72 -9.96 12.41 2.67
N ALA A 73 -8.72 12.68 3.03
CA ALA A 73 -7.76 11.68 3.51
C ALA A 73 -7.77 10.46 2.57
N SER A 74 -7.75 9.26 3.11
CA SER A 74 -7.70 8.00 2.33
C SER A 74 -8.90 7.74 1.39
N THR A 75 -9.93 8.60 1.39
CA THR A 75 -10.97 8.55 0.36
C THR A 75 -10.40 8.86 -1.04
N THR A 76 -9.30 9.62 -1.12
CA THR A 76 -8.53 9.87 -2.36
C THR A 76 -8.18 8.59 -3.11
N LYS A 77 -7.87 7.51 -2.39
CA LYS A 77 -7.53 6.21 -2.97
C LYS A 77 -8.62 5.64 -3.90
N LEU A 78 -9.89 6.00 -3.67
CA LEU A 78 -10.97 5.56 -4.55
C LEU A 78 -10.77 6.06 -5.99
N LEU A 79 -10.33 7.32 -6.17
CA LEU A 79 -10.09 7.90 -7.49
C LEU A 79 -8.90 7.23 -8.17
N THR A 80 -7.79 7.14 -7.46
CA THR A 80 -6.55 6.54 -7.97
C THR A 80 -6.76 5.09 -8.37
N GLU A 81 -7.31 4.27 -7.46
CA GLU A 81 -7.51 2.84 -7.68
C GLU A 81 -8.59 2.57 -8.71
N GLY A 82 -9.67 3.36 -8.72
CA GLY A 82 -10.71 3.28 -9.73
C GLY A 82 -10.20 3.61 -11.12
N THR A 83 -9.34 4.61 -11.26
CA THR A 83 -8.71 4.96 -12.54
C THR A 83 -7.75 3.87 -13.02
N LEU A 84 -6.92 3.31 -12.12
CA LEU A 84 -6.06 2.17 -12.46
C LEU A 84 -6.88 0.98 -12.96
N LEU A 85 -7.95 0.65 -12.25
CA LEU A 85 -8.86 -0.44 -12.62
C LEU A 85 -9.51 -0.20 -14.00
N ALA A 86 -9.95 1.02 -14.27
CA ALA A 86 -10.58 1.39 -15.54
C ALA A 86 -9.60 1.38 -16.71
N LYS A 87 -8.36 1.85 -16.51
CA LYS A 87 -7.39 2.03 -17.61
C LYS A 87 -6.53 0.79 -17.87
N LEU A 88 -6.15 0.01 -16.84
CA LEU A 88 -5.36 -1.21 -17.00
C LEU A 88 -6.22 -2.49 -17.05
N GLY A 89 -7.40 -2.45 -16.44
CA GLY A 89 -8.31 -3.58 -16.32
C GLY A 89 -8.04 -4.46 -15.09
N PRO A 90 -9.09 -5.18 -14.59
CA PRO A 90 -8.99 -5.96 -13.34
C PRO A 90 -8.00 -7.12 -13.42
N ASN A 91 -7.74 -7.62 -14.62
CA ASN A 91 -6.88 -8.78 -14.84
C ASN A 91 -5.43 -8.39 -15.21
N TYR A 92 -5.09 -7.10 -15.20
CA TYR A 92 -3.72 -6.67 -15.43
C TYR A 92 -2.80 -7.33 -14.40
N ARG A 93 -1.59 -7.71 -14.83
CA ARG A 93 -0.57 -8.31 -13.98
C ARG A 93 0.77 -7.66 -14.24
N PHE A 94 1.52 -7.41 -13.18
CA PHE A 94 2.90 -6.99 -13.29
C PHE A 94 3.79 -8.18 -13.63
N HIS A 95 4.80 -7.93 -14.46
CA HIS A 95 5.80 -8.91 -14.87
C HIS A 95 7.18 -8.43 -14.43
N THR A 96 7.81 -9.18 -13.53
CA THR A 96 9.12 -8.84 -12.95
C THR A 96 10.15 -9.90 -13.35
N PRO A 97 10.76 -9.77 -14.54
CA PRO A 97 11.70 -10.76 -15.08
C PRO A 97 13.13 -10.57 -14.56
N ILE A 98 13.91 -11.66 -14.59
CA ILE A 98 15.36 -11.63 -14.48
C ILE A 98 15.97 -12.06 -15.80
N TYR A 99 16.87 -11.24 -16.34
CA TYR A 99 17.61 -11.51 -17.55
C TYR A 99 19.09 -11.77 -17.29
N ARG A 100 19.70 -12.67 -18.08
CA ARG A 100 21.15 -12.85 -18.15
C ARG A 100 21.74 -12.02 -19.28
N THR A 101 22.99 -11.54 -19.11
CA THR A 101 23.65 -10.73 -20.13
C THR A 101 24.74 -11.47 -20.90
N GLY A 102 24.83 -12.80 -20.75
CA GLY A 102 25.82 -13.65 -21.40
C GLY A 102 25.43 -15.11 -21.45
N PRO A 103 26.28 -15.97 -22.02
CA PRO A 103 26.02 -17.39 -22.12
C PRO A 103 26.26 -18.10 -20.78
N ILE A 104 25.55 -19.20 -20.58
CA ILE A 104 25.80 -20.19 -19.52
C ILE A 104 26.64 -21.30 -20.13
N ASP A 105 27.82 -21.58 -19.57
CA ASP A 105 28.67 -22.63 -20.04
C ASP A 105 28.21 -24.03 -19.56
N LYS A 106 28.83 -25.09 -20.06
CA LYS A 106 28.51 -26.49 -19.73
C LYS A 106 28.66 -26.85 -18.25
N HIS A 107 29.33 -26.02 -17.47
CA HIS A 107 29.53 -26.21 -16.02
C HIS A 107 28.55 -25.35 -15.20
N GLY A 108 27.62 -24.67 -15.84
CA GLY A 108 26.64 -23.78 -15.20
C GLY A 108 27.20 -22.41 -14.83
N THR A 109 28.30 -21.96 -15.46
CA THR A 109 28.84 -20.64 -15.21
C THR A 109 28.24 -19.64 -16.19
N LEU A 110 27.50 -18.66 -15.68
CA LEU A 110 27.06 -17.51 -16.42
C LEU A 110 28.26 -16.56 -16.63
N LYS A 111 28.63 -16.32 -17.89
CA LYS A 111 29.68 -15.35 -18.29
C LYS A 111 29.06 -13.98 -18.52
N GLY A 112 28.46 -13.39 -17.48
CA GLY A 112 27.74 -12.13 -17.57
C GLY A 112 27.01 -11.83 -16.26
N ASN A 113 26.10 -10.85 -16.32
CA ASN A 113 25.33 -10.38 -15.17
C ASN A 113 23.94 -11.00 -15.13
N LEU A 114 23.31 -10.98 -13.97
CA LEU A 114 21.86 -11.10 -13.81
C LEU A 114 21.26 -9.71 -13.55
N ILE A 115 20.14 -9.42 -14.22
CA ILE A 115 19.44 -8.14 -14.08
C ILE A 115 17.96 -8.42 -13.83
N LEU A 116 17.45 -8.08 -12.65
CA LEU A 116 16.03 -8.01 -12.38
C LEU A 116 15.51 -6.67 -12.90
N VAL A 117 14.48 -6.71 -13.74
CA VAL A 117 13.83 -5.50 -14.26
C VAL A 117 12.57 -5.25 -13.43
N ALA A 118 12.59 -4.15 -12.69
CA ALA A 118 11.50 -3.77 -11.81
C ALA A 118 10.30 -3.25 -12.61
N SER A 119 9.11 -3.70 -12.26
CA SER A 119 7.86 -3.46 -13.00
C SER A 119 6.89 -2.50 -12.32
N GLY A 120 7.17 -2.07 -11.08
CA GLY A 120 6.22 -1.34 -10.25
C GLY A 120 5.25 -2.26 -9.51
N ASP A 121 5.52 -3.58 -9.48
CA ASP A 121 4.75 -4.55 -8.70
C ASP A 121 4.91 -4.25 -7.19
N PRO A 122 3.82 -3.93 -6.47
CA PRO A 122 3.89 -3.63 -5.05
C PRO A 122 3.95 -4.89 -4.16
N ASN A 123 3.82 -6.08 -4.74
CA ASN A 123 3.65 -7.33 -3.99
C ASN A 123 4.84 -8.30 -4.05
N LEU A 124 6.08 -7.81 -4.14
CA LEU A 124 7.26 -8.67 -3.95
C LEU A 124 7.44 -8.98 -2.45
N SER A 125 6.45 -9.66 -1.87
CA SER A 125 6.32 -9.89 -0.43
C SER A 125 5.64 -11.23 -0.13
N ASN A 126 5.26 -11.47 1.12
CA ASN A 126 4.50 -12.64 1.58
C ASN A 126 2.96 -12.46 1.49
N ARG A 127 2.47 -11.41 0.84
CA ARG A 127 1.03 -11.22 0.67
C ARG A 127 0.39 -12.26 -0.24
N ILE A 128 1.14 -12.85 -1.16
CA ILE A 128 0.63 -13.77 -2.18
C ILE A 128 0.28 -15.11 -1.54
N ARG A 129 -0.99 -15.51 -1.66
CA ARG A 129 -1.50 -16.80 -1.20
C ARG A 129 -1.44 -17.85 -2.32
N PRO A 130 -1.44 -19.16 -1.99
CA PRO A 130 -1.41 -20.22 -3.00
C PRO A 130 -2.57 -20.21 -4.01
N ASP A 131 -3.70 -19.62 -3.65
CA ASP A 131 -4.88 -19.47 -4.53
C ASP A 131 -4.80 -18.23 -5.44
N GLY A 132 -3.71 -17.46 -5.38
CA GLY A 132 -3.51 -16.24 -6.15
C GLY A 132 -4.20 -15.01 -5.59
N THR A 133 -4.81 -15.09 -4.41
CA THR A 133 -5.31 -13.93 -3.68
C THR A 133 -4.21 -13.27 -2.85
N LEU A 134 -4.44 -12.04 -2.40
CA LEU A 134 -3.52 -11.33 -1.53
C LEU A 134 -3.99 -11.34 -0.07
N ALA A 135 -3.05 -11.55 0.84
CA ALA A 135 -3.27 -11.43 2.27
C ALA A 135 -3.27 -9.95 2.71
N PHE A 136 -4.07 -9.64 3.69
CA PHE A 136 -4.03 -8.36 4.40
C PHE A 136 -4.42 -8.55 5.86
N VAL A 137 -4.01 -7.63 6.71
CA VAL A 137 -4.39 -7.53 8.13
C VAL A 137 -4.93 -6.12 8.39
N ASP A 138 -5.77 -5.94 9.40
CA ASP A 138 -6.47 -4.66 9.63
C ASP A 138 -5.50 -3.50 9.89
N GLU A 139 -4.44 -3.74 10.65
CA GLU A 139 -3.34 -2.76 10.83
C GLU A 139 -2.17 -3.20 9.97
N ASP A 140 -1.96 -2.52 8.85
CA ASP A 140 -0.85 -2.84 7.95
C ASP A 140 0.51 -2.52 8.60
N HIS A 141 1.52 -3.34 8.32
CA HIS A 141 2.85 -3.18 8.91
C HIS A 141 3.52 -1.85 8.55
N SER A 142 3.21 -1.26 7.40
CA SER A 142 3.70 0.07 7.04
C SER A 142 3.19 1.18 7.97
N TYR A 143 2.10 0.93 8.72
CA TYR A 143 1.60 1.75 9.81
C TYR A 143 2.02 1.24 11.19
N GLN A 144 3.12 0.49 11.27
CA GLN A 144 3.65 -0.12 12.48
C GLN A 144 2.78 -1.24 13.08
N GLY A 145 1.84 -1.75 12.32
CA GLY A 145 1.09 -2.96 12.65
C GLY A 145 1.95 -4.23 12.56
N PRO A 146 1.36 -5.40 12.81
CA PRO A 146 2.09 -6.67 12.73
C PRO A 146 2.46 -7.01 11.28
N ALA A 147 3.69 -7.50 11.08
CA ALA A 147 4.09 -8.09 9.81
C ALA A 147 3.14 -9.23 9.40
N LEU A 148 2.94 -9.38 8.11
CA LEU A 148 2.19 -10.52 7.57
C LEU A 148 2.89 -11.84 7.91
N PRO A 149 2.14 -12.92 8.19
CA PRO A 149 2.72 -14.24 8.39
C PRO A 149 3.43 -14.75 7.13
N GLY A 150 4.57 -15.38 7.29
CA GLY A 150 5.32 -15.99 6.20
C GLY A 150 6.68 -15.35 5.98
N ASP A 151 7.28 -15.64 4.83
CA ASP A 151 8.60 -15.14 4.46
C ASP A 151 8.45 -13.91 3.57
N PRO A 152 8.80 -12.70 4.04
CA PRO A 152 8.68 -11.47 3.25
C PRO A 152 9.53 -11.45 1.98
N LEU A 153 10.50 -12.36 1.86
CA LEU A 153 11.35 -12.52 0.68
C LEU A 153 10.94 -13.74 -0.19
N ALA A 154 9.74 -14.29 -0.01
CA ALA A 154 9.29 -15.49 -0.72
C ALA A 154 9.44 -15.34 -2.25
N VAL A 155 8.96 -14.24 -2.82
CA VAL A 155 9.03 -13.95 -4.27
C VAL A 155 10.48 -13.82 -4.75
N ILE A 156 11.33 -13.12 -4.00
CA ILE A 156 12.74 -12.93 -4.34
C ILE A 156 13.49 -14.28 -4.31
N LYS A 157 13.17 -15.15 -3.34
CA LYS A 157 13.73 -16.51 -3.25
C LYS A 157 13.24 -17.41 -4.39
N GLU A 158 11.98 -17.29 -4.77
CA GLU A 158 11.42 -18.00 -5.93
C GLU A 158 12.15 -17.62 -7.22
N LEU A 159 12.36 -16.34 -7.49
CA LEU A 159 13.10 -15.84 -8.64
C LEU A 159 14.54 -16.40 -8.66
N ALA A 160 15.22 -16.46 -7.50
CA ALA A 160 16.56 -17.05 -7.39
C ALA A 160 16.55 -18.56 -7.68
N GLN A 161 15.53 -19.29 -7.22
CA GLN A 161 15.36 -20.73 -7.51
C GLN A 161 15.08 -20.99 -8.98
N GLN A 162 14.25 -20.17 -9.64
CA GLN A 162 14.01 -20.25 -11.08
C GLN A 162 15.32 -20.06 -11.87
N ALA A 163 16.14 -19.06 -11.52
CA ALA A 163 17.45 -18.85 -12.15
C ALA A 163 18.39 -20.05 -11.93
N GLN A 164 18.36 -20.66 -10.74
CA GLN A 164 19.12 -21.88 -10.45
C GLN A 164 18.63 -23.08 -11.28
N ALA A 165 17.32 -23.20 -11.51
CA ALA A 165 16.71 -24.25 -12.34
C ALA A 165 17.11 -24.15 -13.82
N GLN A 166 17.48 -22.94 -14.31
CA GLN A 166 18.07 -22.75 -15.64
C GLN A 166 19.51 -23.26 -15.76
N GLY A 167 20.01 -23.92 -14.71
CA GLY A 167 21.34 -24.50 -14.70
C GLY A 167 22.45 -23.55 -14.25
N ILE A 168 22.13 -22.33 -13.81
CA ILE A 168 23.14 -21.40 -13.28
C ILE A 168 23.63 -21.92 -11.93
N ARG A 169 24.96 -22.08 -11.80
CA ARG A 169 25.66 -22.50 -10.59
C ARG A 169 26.65 -21.45 -10.10
N LYS A 170 27.11 -20.62 -11.03
CA LYS A 170 28.06 -19.54 -10.77
C LYS A 170 27.80 -18.37 -11.70
N ILE A 171 27.95 -17.17 -11.18
CA ILE A 171 27.89 -15.91 -11.94
C ILE A 171 29.30 -15.30 -11.94
N GLU A 172 29.91 -15.14 -13.11
CA GLU A 172 31.11 -14.33 -13.30
C GLU A 172 30.74 -12.97 -13.82
N GLY A 173 30.19 -12.16 -12.93
CA GLY A 173 29.60 -10.85 -13.16
C GLY A 173 28.82 -10.40 -11.95
N ASN A 174 27.95 -9.41 -12.14
CA ASN A 174 27.20 -8.77 -11.07
C ASN A 174 25.70 -9.12 -11.11
N VAL A 175 25.02 -8.84 -10.02
CA VAL A 175 23.56 -8.90 -9.90
C VAL A 175 23.06 -7.48 -9.71
N TYR A 176 22.16 -7.04 -10.56
CA TYR A 176 21.61 -5.69 -10.60
C TYR A 176 20.09 -5.70 -10.51
N ILE A 177 19.56 -4.58 -10.02
CA ILE A 177 18.14 -4.21 -10.13
C ILE A 177 18.05 -3.04 -11.10
N ASP A 178 17.33 -3.21 -12.20
CA ASP A 178 16.95 -2.11 -13.08
C ASP A 178 15.63 -1.51 -12.61
N ALA A 179 15.71 -0.46 -11.81
CA ALA A 179 14.58 0.33 -11.34
C ALA A 179 14.37 1.60 -12.17
N SER A 180 14.85 1.65 -13.41
CA SER A 180 14.77 2.85 -14.26
C SER A 180 13.33 3.22 -14.66
N LEU A 181 12.36 2.33 -14.49
CA LEU A 181 10.94 2.64 -14.69
C LEU A 181 10.49 3.78 -13.76
N LEU A 182 10.76 3.68 -12.46
CA LEU A 182 10.61 4.72 -11.44
C LEU A 182 11.78 4.60 -10.46
N PRO A 183 12.82 5.44 -10.58
CA PRO A 183 13.96 5.43 -9.65
C PRO A 183 13.55 5.81 -8.23
N ASP A 184 14.32 5.33 -7.25
CA ASP A 184 14.14 5.69 -5.85
C ASP A 184 14.18 7.22 -5.66
N GLY A 185 13.32 7.77 -4.81
CA GLY A 185 13.43 9.20 -4.45
C GLY A 185 12.15 9.83 -3.93
N ALA A 186 11.03 9.64 -4.59
CA ALA A 186 9.76 10.14 -4.08
C ALA A 186 9.36 9.39 -2.79
N ARG A 187 8.72 10.10 -1.85
CA ARG A 187 8.25 9.54 -0.59
C ARG A 187 6.74 9.63 -0.50
N GLU A 188 6.15 8.62 0.07
CA GLU A 188 4.73 8.63 0.38
C GLU A 188 4.48 9.55 1.60
N GLY A 189 3.46 10.42 1.49
CA GLY A 189 3.25 11.54 2.41
C GLY A 189 2.79 11.14 3.83
N GLY A 190 2.20 9.95 4.01
CA GLY A 190 1.66 9.50 5.29
C GLY A 190 2.62 8.65 6.12
N THR A 191 3.46 7.83 5.48
CA THR A 191 4.37 6.88 6.13
C THR A 191 5.84 7.18 5.91
N ASP A 192 6.17 8.13 5.03
CA ASP A 192 7.54 8.50 4.61
C ASP A 192 8.32 7.33 3.95
N VAL A 193 7.61 6.31 3.48
CA VAL A 193 8.22 5.19 2.76
C VAL A 193 8.65 5.65 1.37
N VAL A 194 9.85 5.24 0.94
CA VAL A 194 10.39 5.58 -0.38
C VAL A 194 9.68 4.80 -1.47
N MET A 195 9.12 5.52 -2.43
CA MET A 195 8.53 4.97 -3.65
C MET A 195 9.62 4.60 -4.66
N SER A 196 9.42 3.48 -5.34
CA SER A 196 10.32 2.93 -6.35
C SER A 196 9.55 1.96 -7.24
N SER A 197 10.04 1.69 -8.45
CA SER A 197 9.50 0.57 -9.23
C SER A 197 9.86 -0.81 -8.68
N ILE A 198 10.75 -0.90 -7.69
CA ILE A 198 11.05 -2.12 -6.93
C ILE A 198 10.54 -1.96 -5.50
N ILE A 199 9.57 -2.79 -5.12
CA ILE A 199 8.93 -2.76 -3.80
C ILE A 199 9.03 -4.16 -3.20
N VAL A 200 9.93 -4.32 -2.21
CA VAL A 200 10.13 -5.58 -1.49
C VAL A 200 9.70 -5.39 -0.04
N ASN A 201 8.76 -6.21 0.42
CA ASN A 201 8.18 -6.11 1.77
C ASN A 201 7.70 -4.67 2.08
N ASP A 202 6.95 -4.07 1.14
CA ASP A 202 6.46 -2.68 1.21
C ASP A 202 7.57 -1.64 1.54
N ASN A 203 8.82 -1.95 1.15
CA ASN A 203 10.02 -1.16 1.43
C ASN A 203 10.21 -0.80 2.92
N VAL A 204 9.88 -1.75 3.79
CA VAL A 204 10.09 -1.63 5.24
C VAL A 204 10.81 -2.85 5.81
N ILE A 205 11.42 -2.65 6.98
CA ILE A 205 11.96 -3.70 7.84
C ILE A 205 11.10 -3.75 9.09
N ASP A 206 10.43 -4.87 9.32
CA ASP A 206 9.56 -5.09 10.47
C ASP A 206 10.39 -5.42 11.72
N LEU A 207 9.98 -4.85 12.84
CA LEU A 207 10.58 -5.04 14.13
C LEU A 207 9.52 -5.52 15.14
N VAL A 208 9.87 -6.49 15.96
CA VAL A 208 9.05 -6.90 17.10
C VAL A 208 9.90 -6.86 18.36
N GLY A 209 9.60 -5.93 19.26
CA GLY A 209 10.23 -5.82 20.56
C GLY A 209 9.41 -6.52 21.65
N LYS A 210 10.08 -7.30 22.52
CA LYS A 210 9.49 -7.93 23.70
C LYS A 210 10.30 -7.55 24.94
N PRO A 211 9.66 -7.34 26.10
CA PRO A 211 10.42 -7.16 27.33
C PRO A 211 11.23 -8.42 27.66
N GLY A 212 12.39 -8.25 28.28
CA GLY A 212 13.16 -9.32 28.92
C GLY A 212 12.47 -9.83 30.20
N ALA A 213 13.15 -10.74 30.91
CA ALA A 213 12.58 -11.35 32.12
C ALA A 213 12.54 -10.40 33.32
N LYS A 214 13.39 -9.37 33.36
CA LYS A 214 13.49 -8.41 34.47
C LYS A 214 13.72 -7.00 33.98
N ALA A 215 13.27 -6.01 34.79
CA ALA A 215 13.57 -4.61 34.54
C ALA A 215 15.09 -4.37 34.50
N GLY A 216 15.56 -3.56 33.56
CA GLY A 216 16.98 -3.26 33.31
C GLY A 216 17.64 -4.19 32.28
N GLU A 217 17.10 -5.36 31.99
CA GLU A 217 17.63 -6.24 30.95
C GLU A 217 17.35 -5.67 29.55
N PRO A 218 18.18 -5.99 28.53
CA PRO A 218 17.86 -5.66 27.15
C PRO A 218 16.52 -6.27 26.74
N ALA A 219 15.72 -5.53 25.98
CA ALA A 219 14.54 -6.09 25.32
C ALA A 219 14.97 -7.09 24.25
N GLN A 220 14.17 -8.12 24.03
CA GLN A 220 14.35 -9.07 22.93
C GLN A 220 13.82 -8.44 21.64
N LEU A 221 14.59 -8.55 20.55
CA LEU A 221 14.24 -7.98 19.26
C LEU A 221 14.17 -9.07 18.19
N SER A 222 13.09 -9.09 17.41
CA SER A 222 12.97 -9.87 16.19
C SER A 222 12.90 -8.91 15.01
N ILE A 223 13.59 -9.24 13.90
CA ILE A 223 13.73 -8.41 12.70
C ILE A 223 13.28 -9.24 11.50
N SER A 224 12.49 -8.66 10.59
CA SER A 224 12.00 -9.31 9.37
C SER A 224 11.93 -8.29 8.22
N PRO A 225 12.48 -8.60 7.02
CA PRO A 225 13.33 -9.75 6.73
C PRO A 225 14.70 -9.68 7.42
N GLN A 226 15.30 -10.86 7.64
CA GLN A 226 16.70 -10.98 8.04
C GLN A 226 17.56 -10.74 6.80
N THR A 227 18.41 -9.70 6.82
CA THR A 227 19.27 -9.32 5.69
C THR A 227 20.52 -8.60 6.17
N SER A 228 21.60 -8.66 5.40
CA SER A 228 22.82 -7.89 5.65
C SER A 228 22.69 -6.41 5.25
N TYR A 229 21.60 -6.02 4.59
CA TYR A 229 21.36 -4.61 4.21
C TYR A 229 21.35 -3.66 5.41
N VAL A 230 20.81 -4.10 6.56
CA VAL A 230 20.71 -3.29 7.77
C VAL A 230 21.22 -4.03 8.98
N ARG A 231 21.99 -3.33 9.82
CA ARG A 231 22.41 -3.77 11.16
C ARG A 231 21.73 -2.91 12.20
N PHE A 232 21.00 -3.55 13.11
CA PHE A 232 20.39 -2.86 14.25
C PHE A 232 21.27 -2.96 15.49
N THR A 233 21.50 -1.81 16.13
CA THR A 233 22.07 -1.75 17.49
C THR A 233 20.91 -1.64 18.49
N ASN A 234 20.70 -2.68 19.28
CA ASN A 234 19.59 -2.73 20.22
C ASN A 234 19.97 -2.09 21.58
N ASN A 235 19.51 -0.85 21.81
CA ASN A 235 19.65 -0.14 23.08
C ASN A 235 18.35 -0.13 23.91
N ILE A 236 17.29 -0.86 23.45
CA ILE A 236 16.01 -0.90 24.12
C ILE A 236 16.13 -1.69 25.42
N LYS A 237 15.65 -1.12 26.51
CA LYS A 237 15.63 -1.75 27.84
C LYS A 237 14.24 -2.26 28.20
N THR A 238 14.21 -3.25 29.07
CA THR A 238 12.99 -3.64 29.77
C THR A 238 12.80 -2.68 30.94
N GLY A 239 11.71 -1.95 30.94
CA GLY A 239 11.37 -1.02 32.05
C GLY A 239 10.64 -1.71 33.19
N SER A 240 10.34 -0.96 34.27
CA SER A 240 9.38 -1.40 35.28
C SER A 240 7.98 -1.53 34.63
N ALA A 241 7.06 -2.23 35.30
CA ALA A 241 5.68 -2.40 34.78
C ALA A 241 4.95 -1.05 34.61
N GLU A 242 5.31 -0.03 35.38
CA GLU A 242 4.72 1.31 35.38
C GLU A 242 5.45 2.29 34.44
N SER A 243 6.55 1.87 33.81
CA SER A 243 7.31 2.74 32.92
C SER A 243 6.51 3.03 31.62
N LYS A 244 6.82 4.17 30.97
CA LYS A 244 6.23 4.48 29.67
C LYS A 244 6.88 3.64 28.58
N LEU A 245 6.07 3.18 27.63
CA LEU A 245 6.57 2.60 26.40
C LEU A 245 7.30 3.67 25.56
N ALA A 246 8.48 3.32 25.08
CA ALA A 246 9.20 4.03 24.03
C ALA A 246 9.89 2.98 23.15
N PHE A 247 9.68 3.08 21.85
CA PHE A 247 10.28 2.17 20.86
C PHE A 247 10.61 3.02 19.64
N ASP A 248 11.80 3.58 19.62
CA ASP A 248 12.23 4.58 18.64
C ASP A 248 13.48 4.09 17.89
N SER A 249 13.72 4.64 16.71
CA SER A 249 14.95 4.43 15.94
C SER A 249 15.65 5.76 15.67
N ASP A 250 16.98 5.75 15.70
CA ASP A 250 17.77 6.86 15.19
C ASP A 250 17.72 6.88 13.64
N ASP A 251 18.09 8.01 13.06
CA ASP A 251 18.28 8.11 11.62
C ASP A 251 19.32 7.09 11.11
N PRO A 252 19.08 6.43 9.96
CA PRO A 252 20.00 5.47 9.40
C PRO A 252 21.37 6.08 9.08
N SER A 253 22.45 5.47 9.53
CA SER A 253 23.80 5.79 9.07
C SER A 253 24.23 4.84 7.95
N THR A 254 24.67 5.40 6.81
CA THR A 254 25.10 4.61 5.65
C THR A 254 26.56 4.20 5.80
N ASN A 255 26.83 2.90 5.71
CA ASN A 255 28.16 2.32 5.72
C ASN A 255 28.85 2.48 4.34
N PRO A 256 30.20 2.35 4.25
CA PRO A 256 30.92 2.47 2.99
C PRO A 256 30.49 1.49 1.88
N ASP A 257 29.89 0.37 2.26
CA ASP A 257 29.37 -0.66 1.32
C ASP A 257 27.90 -0.44 0.92
N GLY A 258 27.29 0.68 1.35
CA GLY A 258 25.90 1.02 1.08
C GLY A 258 24.88 0.31 2.00
N THR A 259 25.33 -0.51 2.94
CA THR A 259 24.48 -1.05 4.00
C THR A 259 24.20 0.00 5.08
N LEU A 260 23.26 -0.28 5.98
CA LEU A 260 22.82 0.66 7.00
C LEU A 260 23.17 0.17 8.40
N THR A 261 23.39 1.12 9.31
CA THR A 261 23.38 0.88 10.75
C THR A 261 22.34 1.81 11.40
N ILE A 262 21.46 1.22 12.21
CA ILE A 262 20.35 1.93 12.87
C ILE A 262 20.40 1.57 14.36
N ALA A 263 20.43 2.56 15.24
CA ALA A 263 20.28 2.33 16.67
C ALA A 263 18.78 2.36 17.03
N LEU A 264 18.35 1.36 17.79
CA LEU A 264 17.00 1.28 18.36
C LEU A 264 17.10 1.64 19.83
N ASN A 265 16.29 2.60 20.25
CA ASN A 265 16.32 3.17 21.58
C ASN A 265 14.96 3.04 22.25
N GLY A 266 14.95 3.07 23.58
CA GLY A 266 13.68 3.13 24.28
C GLY A 266 13.55 2.17 25.45
N ASN A 267 12.30 1.90 25.78
CA ASN A 267 11.93 1.16 26.97
C ASN A 267 10.60 0.44 26.76
N ILE A 268 10.60 -0.89 26.94
CA ILE A 268 9.40 -1.72 26.88
C ILE A 268 9.05 -2.16 28.30
N PRO A 269 7.87 -1.75 28.84
CA PRO A 269 7.44 -2.13 30.19
C PRO A 269 7.39 -3.64 30.40
N LEU A 270 7.83 -4.09 31.57
CA LEU A 270 7.74 -5.50 31.96
C LEU A 270 6.30 -5.99 31.94
N GLY A 271 6.06 -7.13 31.31
CA GLY A 271 4.72 -7.74 31.16
C GLY A 271 3.90 -7.18 30.01
N LEU A 272 4.38 -6.17 29.30
CA LEU A 272 3.70 -5.67 28.10
C LEU A 272 3.74 -6.73 26.98
N LYS A 273 2.69 -6.78 26.17
CA LYS A 273 2.65 -7.60 24.95
C LYS A 273 3.75 -7.17 23.99
N PRO A 274 4.15 -8.02 23.04
CA PRO A 274 5.07 -7.64 21.97
C PRO A 274 4.63 -6.34 21.28
N GLN A 275 5.59 -5.45 21.05
CA GLN A 275 5.40 -4.19 20.33
C GLN A 275 5.96 -4.32 18.94
N THR A 276 5.23 -3.81 17.96
CA THR A 276 5.62 -3.80 16.56
C THR A 276 6.10 -2.41 16.15
N ALA A 277 7.02 -2.36 15.23
CA ALA A 277 7.44 -1.14 14.53
C ALA A 277 7.90 -1.52 13.12
N ALA A 278 7.90 -0.55 12.21
CA ALA A 278 8.48 -0.71 10.88
C ALA A 278 9.47 0.42 10.62
N VAL A 279 10.60 0.08 10.00
CA VAL A 279 11.62 1.05 9.60
C VAL A 279 11.63 1.15 8.08
N SER A 280 11.36 2.34 7.55
CA SER A 280 11.41 2.61 6.12
C SER A 280 12.80 2.36 5.55
N VAL A 281 12.86 1.71 4.39
CA VAL A 281 14.09 1.47 3.62
C VAL A 281 14.39 2.72 2.79
N PRO A 282 15.48 3.45 3.08
CA PRO A 282 15.78 4.73 2.39
C PRO A 282 16.27 4.55 0.95
N ALA A 283 16.73 3.35 0.57
CA ALA A 283 17.23 3.02 -0.77
C ALA A 283 16.68 1.65 -1.24
N PRO A 284 15.42 1.58 -1.71
CA PRO A 284 14.77 0.33 -2.14
C PRO A 284 15.56 -0.48 -3.17
N THR A 285 16.16 0.18 -4.17
CA THR A 285 16.99 -0.49 -5.19
C THR A 285 18.21 -1.17 -4.58
N GLN A 286 18.87 -0.53 -3.61
CA GLN A 286 20.01 -1.12 -2.90
C GLN A 286 19.57 -2.28 -2.01
N PHE A 287 18.47 -2.11 -1.26
CA PHE A 287 17.87 -3.17 -0.46
C PHE A 287 17.52 -4.39 -1.31
N ALA A 288 16.77 -4.21 -2.39
CA ALA A 288 16.42 -5.27 -3.33
C ALA A 288 17.66 -5.96 -3.93
N THR A 289 18.72 -5.19 -4.22
CA THR A 289 19.99 -5.76 -4.72
C THR A 289 20.64 -6.69 -3.68
N VAL A 290 20.68 -6.28 -2.41
CA VAL A 290 21.26 -7.09 -1.34
C VAL A 290 20.44 -8.36 -1.13
N VAL A 291 19.11 -8.24 -0.96
CA VAL A 291 18.27 -9.43 -0.70
C VAL A 291 18.23 -10.40 -1.88
N LEU A 292 18.29 -9.90 -3.13
CA LEU A 292 18.38 -10.75 -4.30
C LEU A 292 19.73 -11.51 -4.36
N ARG A 293 20.84 -10.85 -4.04
CA ARG A 293 22.17 -11.51 -3.94
C ARG A 293 22.18 -12.60 -2.86
N GLU A 294 21.58 -12.31 -1.70
CA GLU A 294 21.43 -13.28 -0.61
C GLU A 294 20.56 -14.48 -1.02
N ALA A 295 19.44 -14.24 -1.71
CA ALA A 295 18.57 -15.29 -2.21
C ALA A 295 19.28 -16.17 -3.26
N ILE A 296 20.02 -15.56 -4.20
CA ILE A 296 20.83 -16.26 -5.21
C ILE A 296 21.90 -17.14 -4.54
N ALA A 297 22.60 -16.60 -3.53
CA ALA A 297 23.59 -17.35 -2.77
C ALA A 297 22.93 -18.52 -1.99
N SER A 298 21.77 -18.28 -1.38
CA SER A 298 20.99 -19.30 -0.67
C SER A 298 20.45 -20.40 -1.60
N ALA A 299 20.19 -20.08 -2.87
CA ALA A 299 19.84 -21.05 -3.91
C ALA A 299 21.07 -21.87 -4.41
N GLY A 300 22.26 -21.68 -3.83
CA GLY A 300 23.47 -22.41 -4.18
C GLY A 300 24.22 -21.85 -5.39
N ILE A 301 23.92 -20.64 -5.83
CA ILE A 301 24.62 -19.96 -6.94
C ILE A 301 25.75 -19.09 -6.37
N GLN A 302 26.99 -19.37 -6.76
CA GLN A 302 28.14 -18.56 -6.36
C GLN A 302 28.18 -17.25 -7.19
N ILE A 303 28.37 -16.11 -6.53
CA ILE A 303 28.55 -14.82 -7.20
C ILE A 303 30.03 -14.44 -7.10
N LYS A 304 30.67 -14.20 -8.26
CA LYS A 304 32.02 -13.65 -8.37
C LYS A 304 31.94 -12.30 -9.08
N PRO A 305 31.76 -11.21 -8.31
CA PRO A 305 31.53 -9.88 -8.89
C PRO A 305 32.75 -9.38 -9.64
N LYS A 306 32.52 -8.54 -10.65
CA LYS A 306 33.55 -7.78 -11.35
C LYS A 306 33.64 -6.39 -10.71
N LYS A 307 34.86 -6.00 -10.28
CA LYS A 307 35.10 -4.79 -9.49
C LYS A 307 34.76 -3.48 -10.19
N ASP A 308 34.78 -3.42 -11.52
CA ASP A 308 34.63 -2.16 -12.27
C ASP A 308 33.18 -1.85 -12.66
N GLU A 309 32.20 -2.63 -12.22
CA GLU A 309 30.80 -2.51 -12.63
C GLU A 309 29.82 -2.35 -11.46
N ASP A 310 30.28 -1.99 -10.25
CA ASP A 310 29.43 -1.98 -9.06
C ASP A 310 28.32 -0.91 -9.06
N ALA A 311 28.44 0.16 -9.86
CA ALA A 311 27.46 1.22 -9.95
C ALA A 311 26.99 1.43 -11.40
N VAL A 312 26.01 0.63 -11.83
CA VAL A 312 25.34 0.89 -13.11
C VAL A 312 24.30 2.00 -12.92
N LYS A 313 24.58 3.16 -13.51
CA LYS A 313 23.66 4.32 -13.52
C LYS A 313 22.74 4.35 -14.76
N ASP A 314 23.11 3.65 -15.83
CA ASP A 314 22.37 3.60 -17.10
C ASP A 314 22.23 2.16 -17.58
N PHE A 315 21.01 1.66 -17.56
CA PHE A 315 20.64 0.31 -17.99
C PHE A 315 20.40 0.19 -19.51
N LYS A 316 20.44 1.29 -20.30
CA LYS A 316 20.21 1.25 -21.76
C LYS A 316 21.11 0.24 -22.47
N ARG A 317 22.38 0.11 -22.02
CA ARG A 317 23.32 -0.87 -22.57
C ARG A 317 22.88 -2.32 -22.45
N PHE A 318 21.97 -2.62 -21.49
CA PHE A 318 21.47 -3.95 -21.21
C PHE A 318 20.12 -4.26 -21.86
N GLN A 319 19.39 -3.27 -22.39
CA GLN A 319 18.06 -3.43 -22.99
C GLN A 319 18.03 -4.47 -24.12
N LYS A 320 19.14 -4.65 -24.84
CA LYS A 320 19.25 -5.70 -25.87
C LYS A 320 19.12 -7.13 -25.32
N PHE A 321 19.28 -7.31 -24.00
CA PHE A 321 19.11 -8.60 -23.32
C PHE A 321 17.71 -8.78 -22.71
N TYR A 322 16.84 -7.77 -22.76
CA TYR A 322 15.46 -7.86 -22.26
C TYR A 322 14.58 -8.55 -23.31
N GLN A 323 14.93 -9.79 -23.62
CA GLN A 323 14.29 -10.62 -24.63
C GLN A 323 14.08 -12.03 -24.05
N PRO A 324 13.08 -12.79 -24.53
CA PRO A 324 12.74 -14.12 -23.98
C PRO A 324 13.91 -15.10 -23.93
N GLU A 325 14.83 -15.08 -24.90
CA GLU A 325 15.98 -15.99 -24.94
C GLU A 325 17.03 -15.74 -23.83
N TYR A 326 17.00 -14.58 -23.19
CA TYR A 326 17.86 -14.22 -22.07
C TYR A 326 17.15 -14.28 -20.72
N GLN A 327 15.84 -14.50 -20.70
CA GLN A 327 15.06 -14.58 -19.47
C GLN A 327 15.39 -15.88 -18.73
N VAL A 328 15.70 -15.78 -17.45
CA VAL A 328 16.04 -16.93 -16.60
C VAL A 328 15.08 -17.11 -15.43
N ALA A 329 14.30 -16.10 -15.12
CA ALA A 329 13.26 -16.13 -14.11
C ALA A 329 12.20 -15.07 -14.42
N GLU A 330 11.00 -15.24 -13.89
CA GLU A 330 9.95 -14.25 -13.91
C GLU A 330 9.00 -14.43 -12.73
N HIS A 331 8.65 -13.34 -12.09
CA HIS A 331 7.49 -13.27 -11.23
C HIS A 331 6.34 -12.59 -11.99
N VAL A 332 5.16 -13.19 -11.92
CA VAL A 332 3.91 -12.62 -12.44
C VAL A 332 2.98 -12.39 -11.26
N SER A 333 2.61 -11.14 -11.02
CA SER A 333 1.79 -10.76 -9.87
C SER A 333 0.41 -11.40 -9.89
N PRO A 334 -0.31 -11.46 -8.76
CA PRO A 334 -1.77 -11.55 -8.76
C PRO A 334 -2.42 -10.47 -9.64
N PRO A 335 -3.70 -10.60 -10.01
CA PRO A 335 -4.38 -9.60 -10.81
C PRO A 335 -4.51 -8.27 -10.06
N LEU A 336 -4.52 -7.15 -10.80
CA LEU A 336 -4.66 -5.80 -10.26
C LEU A 336 -5.88 -5.64 -9.33
N SER A 337 -6.96 -6.38 -9.59
CA SER A 337 -8.13 -6.39 -8.71
C SER A 337 -7.85 -6.87 -7.28
N GLU A 338 -6.87 -7.79 -7.09
CA GLU A 338 -6.44 -8.22 -5.75
C GLU A 338 -5.57 -7.15 -5.09
N GLU A 339 -4.72 -6.46 -5.86
CA GLU A 339 -3.91 -5.34 -5.40
C GLU A 339 -4.78 -4.19 -4.88
N ILE A 340 -5.74 -3.75 -5.70
CA ILE A 340 -6.70 -2.70 -5.33
C ILE A 340 -7.50 -3.09 -4.08
N LYS A 341 -7.86 -4.37 -3.95
CA LYS A 341 -8.53 -4.87 -2.76
C LYS A 341 -7.67 -4.71 -1.51
N VAL A 342 -6.37 -5.02 -1.55
CA VAL A 342 -5.46 -4.76 -0.42
C VAL A 342 -5.41 -3.28 -0.13
N THR A 343 -5.10 -2.45 -1.13
CA THR A 343 -4.98 -0.99 -1.00
C THR A 343 -6.21 -0.38 -0.31
N LEU A 344 -7.41 -0.74 -0.74
CA LEU A 344 -8.65 -0.20 -0.17
C LEU A 344 -9.04 -0.81 1.18
N LYS A 345 -8.67 -2.07 1.47
CA LYS A 345 -9.03 -2.73 2.74
C LYS A 345 -8.18 -2.29 3.91
N VAL A 346 -6.87 -2.11 3.71
CA VAL A 346 -5.94 -1.71 4.76
C VAL A 346 -5.49 -0.26 4.63
N SER A 347 -6.01 0.45 3.63
CA SER A 347 -5.63 1.83 3.33
C SER A 347 -4.14 2.00 2.99
N GLN A 348 -3.55 1.04 2.24
CA GLN A 348 -2.11 0.99 1.97
C GLN A 348 -1.65 2.23 1.17
N ASN A 349 -0.87 3.08 1.84
CA ASN A 349 -0.48 4.39 1.28
C ASN A 349 0.58 4.27 0.20
N LEU A 350 1.60 3.41 0.39
CA LEU A 350 2.66 3.23 -0.61
C LEU A 350 2.08 2.77 -1.95
N HIS A 351 1.18 1.77 -1.90
CA HIS A 351 0.56 1.21 -3.11
C HIS A 351 -0.29 2.28 -3.81
N ALA A 352 -1.15 2.97 -3.08
CA ALA A 352 -1.97 4.05 -3.65
C ALA A 352 -1.12 5.23 -4.15
N GLY A 353 -0.07 5.61 -3.42
CA GLY A 353 0.87 6.66 -3.82
C GLY A 353 1.60 6.35 -5.13
N MET A 354 1.84 5.06 -5.41
CA MET A 354 2.39 4.60 -6.69
C MET A 354 1.39 4.73 -7.85
N GLY A 355 0.08 4.75 -7.57
CA GLY A 355 -0.97 4.73 -8.59
C GLY A 355 -0.82 5.80 -9.68
N PRO A 356 -0.71 7.10 -9.35
CA PRO A 356 -0.51 8.15 -10.35
C PRO A 356 0.76 7.95 -11.18
N TYR A 357 1.87 7.49 -10.58
CA TYR A 357 3.09 7.17 -11.31
C TYR A 357 2.87 6.01 -12.29
N LEU A 358 2.18 4.95 -11.87
CA LEU A 358 1.85 3.80 -12.73
C LEU A 358 0.94 4.21 -13.90
N LEU A 359 -0.05 5.06 -13.68
CA LEU A 359 -0.87 5.63 -14.74
C LEU A 359 -0.02 6.40 -15.77
N GLY A 360 0.92 7.23 -15.29
CA GLY A 360 1.82 7.98 -16.15
C GLY A 360 2.76 7.08 -16.96
N LEU A 361 3.34 6.08 -16.32
CA LEU A 361 4.34 5.19 -16.92
C LEU A 361 3.71 4.14 -17.85
N LEU A 362 2.61 3.53 -17.43
CA LEU A 362 2.02 2.37 -18.13
C LEU A 362 0.94 2.78 -19.14
N VAL A 363 0.16 3.82 -18.85
CA VAL A 363 -0.93 4.29 -19.68
C VAL A 363 -0.49 5.45 -20.59
N ALA A 364 -0.02 6.56 -20.00
CA ALA A 364 0.46 7.71 -20.77
C ALA A 364 1.84 7.47 -21.42
N LYS A 365 2.62 6.51 -20.93
CA LYS A 365 3.99 6.19 -21.39
C LYS A 365 4.95 7.39 -21.31
N ASP A 366 4.76 8.24 -20.30
CA ASP A 366 5.61 9.39 -20.03
C ASP A 366 6.56 9.08 -18.85
N SER A 367 7.82 8.87 -19.16
CA SER A 367 8.89 8.63 -18.18
C SER A 367 9.58 9.90 -17.69
N LYS A 368 9.24 11.08 -18.26
CA LYS A 368 9.86 12.35 -17.87
C LYS A 368 9.17 12.99 -16.66
N ASP A 369 7.86 12.97 -16.68
CA ASP A 369 7.02 13.48 -15.60
C ASP A 369 5.82 12.53 -15.39
N PRO A 370 6.07 11.31 -14.86
CA PRO A 370 5.04 10.29 -14.75
C PRO A 370 3.91 10.67 -13.81
N LEU A 371 4.20 11.41 -12.73
CA LEU A 371 3.19 11.86 -11.78
C LEU A 371 2.17 12.77 -12.45
N ARG A 372 2.64 13.82 -13.14
CA ARG A 372 1.78 14.76 -13.86
C ARG A 372 1.01 14.08 -14.99
N ALA A 373 1.67 13.19 -15.73
CA ALA A 373 1.04 12.43 -16.80
C ALA A 373 -0.06 11.50 -16.26
N GLY A 374 0.16 10.89 -15.09
CA GLY A 374 -0.83 10.04 -14.42
C GLY A 374 -2.06 10.81 -13.97
N PHE A 375 -1.89 11.96 -13.32
CA PHE A 375 -3.02 12.83 -12.97
C PHE A 375 -3.77 13.33 -14.20
N LYS A 376 -3.08 13.56 -15.31
CA LYS A 376 -3.76 13.90 -16.56
C LYS A 376 -4.65 12.75 -17.05
N VAL A 377 -4.17 11.50 -16.99
CA VAL A 377 -4.98 10.31 -17.33
C VAL A 377 -6.19 10.20 -16.43
N GLU A 378 -6.03 10.44 -15.13
CA GLU A 378 -7.12 10.40 -14.16
C GLU A 378 -8.14 11.51 -14.44
N HIS A 379 -7.72 12.77 -14.64
CA HIS A 379 -8.59 13.87 -15.00
C HIS A 379 -9.40 13.59 -16.28
N GLU A 380 -8.75 13.06 -17.31
CA GLU A 380 -9.42 12.69 -18.56
C GLU A 380 -10.49 11.62 -18.31
N PHE A 381 -10.19 10.61 -17.47
CA PHE A 381 -11.15 9.58 -17.08
C PHE A 381 -12.37 10.16 -16.35
N LEU A 382 -12.14 11.06 -15.38
CA LEU A 382 -13.22 11.70 -14.61
C LEU A 382 -14.10 12.61 -15.51
N ILE A 383 -13.51 13.33 -16.47
CA ILE A 383 -14.24 14.13 -17.47
C ILE A 383 -15.07 13.22 -18.39
N GLU A 384 -14.52 12.09 -18.87
CA GLU A 384 -15.24 11.11 -19.65
C GLU A 384 -16.45 10.55 -18.88
N ALA A 385 -16.31 10.37 -17.57
CA ALA A 385 -17.39 10.00 -16.65
C ALA A 385 -18.39 11.14 -16.36
N LYS A 386 -18.19 12.33 -16.96
CA LYS A 386 -19.04 13.53 -16.80
C LYS A 386 -19.09 14.10 -15.37
N LEU A 387 -18.02 13.94 -14.61
CA LEU A 387 -17.91 14.52 -13.29
C LEU A 387 -17.50 16.00 -13.35
N ASP A 388 -18.04 16.79 -12.44
CA ASP A 388 -17.65 18.18 -12.25
C ASP A 388 -16.38 18.27 -11.38
N LEU A 389 -15.25 18.51 -12.01
CA LEU A 389 -13.95 18.58 -11.33
C LEU A 389 -13.78 19.83 -10.46
N SER A 390 -14.72 20.79 -10.47
CA SER A 390 -14.69 21.93 -9.53
C SER A 390 -14.85 21.49 -8.07
N GLY A 391 -15.43 20.30 -7.84
CA GLY A 391 -15.56 19.65 -6.53
C GLY A 391 -14.36 18.80 -6.10
N ALA A 392 -13.23 18.83 -6.84
CA ALA A 392 -12.07 17.98 -6.57
C ALA A 392 -10.75 18.71 -6.80
N SER A 393 -9.79 18.47 -5.90
CA SER A 393 -8.38 18.80 -6.06
C SER A 393 -7.57 17.64 -5.50
N GLN A 394 -6.49 17.27 -6.17
CA GLN A 394 -5.68 16.09 -5.79
C GLN A 394 -4.19 16.39 -5.98
N GLY A 395 -3.41 16.14 -4.93
CA GLY A 395 -1.95 16.33 -4.90
C GLY A 395 -1.19 15.00 -4.88
N ASP A 396 -1.79 13.94 -4.32
CA ASP A 396 -1.18 12.59 -4.31
C ASP A 396 -2.22 11.49 -4.61
N GLY A 397 -1.77 10.22 -4.62
CA GLY A 397 -2.65 9.07 -4.85
C GLY A 397 -3.27 8.47 -3.58
N ALA A 398 -2.82 8.90 -2.40
CA ALA A 398 -3.10 8.24 -1.13
C ALA A 398 -3.96 9.08 -0.17
N GLY A 399 -4.01 10.39 -0.37
CA GLY A 399 -4.75 11.33 0.49
C GLY A 399 -3.90 11.89 1.63
N GLY A 400 -2.58 11.95 1.46
CA GLY A 400 -1.64 12.54 2.42
C GLY A 400 -1.26 13.98 2.09
N ASP A 401 -1.53 14.47 0.88
CA ASP A 401 -1.22 15.82 0.46
C ASP A 401 -2.26 16.83 0.97
N TRP A 402 -1.79 18.01 1.38
CA TRP A 402 -2.65 19.11 1.82
C TRP A 402 -3.52 19.70 0.69
N GLY A 403 -3.16 19.41 -0.57
CA GLY A 403 -3.93 19.80 -1.76
C GLY A 403 -5.10 18.87 -2.07
N ASP A 404 -5.23 17.73 -1.36
CA ASP A 404 -6.35 16.82 -1.54
C ASP A 404 -7.61 17.38 -0.89
N LEU A 405 -8.56 17.78 -1.72
CA LEU A 405 -9.83 18.38 -1.31
C LEU A 405 -10.96 17.86 -2.18
N PHE A 406 -11.98 17.25 -1.60
CA PHE A 406 -13.16 16.77 -2.31
C PHE A 406 -14.44 17.27 -1.66
N SER A 407 -15.44 17.48 -2.50
CA SER A 407 -16.81 17.72 -2.00
C SER A 407 -17.55 16.39 -1.81
N PRO A 408 -18.44 16.27 -0.82
CA PRO A 408 -19.29 15.09 -0.66
C PRO A 408 -20.10 14.73 -1.92
N ASP A 409 -20.67 15.71 -2.62
CA ASP A 409 -21.40 15.49 -3.86
C ASP A 409 -20.49 14.87 -4.96
N PHE A 410 -19.25 15.39 -5.11
CA PHE A 410 -18.29 14.83 -6.07
C PHE A 410 -18.06 13.34 -5.83
N ILE A 411 -17.80 12.95 -4.57
CA ILE A 411 -17.55 11.54 -4.22
C ILE A 411 -18.80 10.68 -4.42
N CYS A 412 -19.99 11.20 -4.05
CA CYS A 412 -21.24 10.48 -4.30
C CYS A 412 -21.48 10.25 -5.79
N ARG A 413 -21.22 11.26 -6.64
CA ARG A 413 -21.34 11.13 -8.10
C ARG A 413 -20.30 10.19 -8.70
N TYR A 414 -19.08 10.21 -8.16
CA TYR A 414 -18.03 9.29 -8.59
C TYR A 414 -18.40 7.82 -8.33
N LEU A 415 -19.05 7.53 -7.21
CA LEU A 415 -19.44 6.16 -6.82
C LEU A 415 -20.75 5.69 -7.44
N ALA A 416 -21.57 6.60 -8.00
CA ALA A 416 -22.85 6.31 -8.63
C ALA A 416 -22.73 6.00 -10.12
#